data_c681c611929b95f97967f9d5f8e70141
#
_entry.id   c681c611929b95f97967f9d5f8e70141
#
_cell.length_a   1.000
_cell.length_b   1.000
_cell.length_c   1.000
_cell.angle_alpha   90.00
_cell.angle_beta   90.00
_cell.angle_gamma   90.00
#
_symmetry.space_group_name_H-M   'P 1'
#
loop_
_entity.id
_entity.type
_entity.pdbx_description
1 polymer ?
#
loop_
_entity_poly.entity_id
_entity_poly.type
_entity_poly.pdbx_seq_one_letter_code
_entity_poly.pdbx_strand_id
1 'polypeptide(L)'
;MKLFLPKNIFTEKIVDSLEDNSKLEIKFLPASLVTKSVLLEDSLGLIPTLDIIKCEELFISSKFGLSFDDRLCNSYIYFKEGENELENIVLLGDLSSVETVLTKIVFSELYDTKVSVGLSEKPFNSILENKLLVGNQNFTDGHFYKGLSLSEEIIELISAPFVNYVFASKSEEIIGKSAKIFENLSPKFYEQFENQNLISGFPQNALEFVRENIYSVNVELEEQDREGINQLIRLPYYHGLIENIIEPKFL
;
A
#
# COMPACT_ATOMS: atom_id res chain seq x y z
N MET A 1 -15.88 17.72 -0.29
CA MET A 1 -15.81 16.25 -0.16
C MET A 1 -14.67 15.91 0.77
N LYS A 2 -14.85 14.94 1.68
CA LYS A 2 -13.75 14.44 2.51
C LYS A 2 -12.95 13.39 1.77
N LEU A 3 -11.63 13.42 1.97
CA LEU A 3 -10.67 12.47 1.41
C LEU A 3 -9.79 11.93 2.54
N PHE A 4 -9.87 10.62 2.80
CA PHE A 4 -9.07 9.92 3.79
C PHE A 4 -7.93 9.14 3.11
N LEU A 5 -6.70 9.28 3.61
CA LEU A 5 -5.53 8.58 3.08
C LEU A 5 -4.62 8.08 4.22
N PRO A 6 -3.91 6.96 4.04
CA PRO A 6 -2.78 6.63 4.90
C PRO A 6 -1.66 7.65 4.72
N LYS A 7 -0.80 7.84 5.73
CA LYS A 7 0.27 8.83 5.65
C LYS A 7 1.59 8.18 5.26
N ASN A 8 1.97 8.33 4.00
CA ASN A 8 3.29 7.95 3.48
C ASN A 8 3.70 8.88 2.34
N ILE A 9 4.95 8.77 1.87
CA ILE A 9 5.50 9.62 0.81
C ILE A 9 4.63 9.62 -0.46
N PHE A 10 4.12 8.46 -0.88
CA PHE A 10 3.34 8.36 -2.12
C PHE A 10 2.00 9.06 -1.98
N THR A 11 1.30 8.86 -0.88
CA THR A 11 -0.02 9.49 -0.64
C THR A 11 0.09 10.99 -0.39
N GLU A 12 1.16 11.47 0.24
CA GLU A 12 1.45 12.90 0.35
C GLU A 12 1.64 13.51 -1.05
N LYS A 13 2.37 12.82 -1.95
CA LYS A 13 2.58 13.28 -3.33
C LYS A 13 1.34 13.14 -4.21
N ILE A 14 0.45 12.19 -3.97
CA ILE A 14 -0.89 12.18 -4.59
C ILE A 14 -1.62 13.48 -4.24
N VAL A 15 -1.64 13.88 -2.96
CA VAL A 15 -2.31 15.12 -2.52
C VAL A 15 -1.67 16.37 -3.12
N ASP A 16 -0.32 16.43 -3.16
CA ASP A 16 0.42 17.55 -3.76
C ASP A 16 0.15 17.70 -5.27
N SER A 17 -0.26 16.62 -5.93
CA SER A 17 -0.55 16.57 -7.37
C SER A 17 -1.96 17.01 -7.75
N LEU A 18 -2.86 17.21 -6.78
CA LEU A 18 -4.24 17.63 -7.04
C LEU A 18 -4.30 19.12 -7.39
N GLU A 19 -4.92 19.45 -8.56
CA GLU A 19 -4.99 20.84 -9.07
C GLU A 19 -5.77 21.80 -8.16
N ASP A 20 -6.89 21.34 -7.63
CA ASP A 20 -7.77 22.15 -6.77
C ASP A 20 -8.21 21.32 -5.56
N ASN A 21 -7.34 21.28 -4.55
CA ASN A 21 -7.66 20.63 -3.28
C ASN A 21 -8.45 21.53 -2.33
N SER A 22 -8.76 22.79 -2.70
CA SER A 22 -9.51 23.73 -1.86
C SER A 22 -10.94 23.26 -1.54
N LYS A 23 -11.51 22.37 -2.36
CA LYS A 23 -12.84 21.77 -2.15
C LYS A 23 -12.78 20.43 -1.42
N LEU A 24 -11.56 19.95 -1.07
CA LEU A 24 -11.32 18.70 -0.39
C LEU A 24 -10.92 18.95 1.06
N GLU A 25 -11.62 18.30 1.97
CA GLU A 25 -11.16 18.16 3.36
C GLU A 25 -10.28 16.91 3.44
N ILE A 26 -8.95 17.09 3.33
CA ILE A 26 -7.98 16.01 3.32
C ILE A 26 -7.61 15.64 4.75
N LYS A 27 -7.65 14.33 5.06
CA LYS A 27 -7.26 13.79 6.37
C LYS A 27 -6.35 12.58 6.19
N PHE A 28 -5.16 12.67 6.73
CA PHE A 28 -4.27 11.53 6.88
C PHE A 28 -4.60 10.76 8.16
N LEU A 29 -4.74 9.46 8.04
CA LEU A 29 -5.08 8.53 9.12
C LEU A 29 -4.10 7.34 9.10
N PRO A 30 -3.96 6.60 10.20
CA PRO A 30 -3.35 5.27 10.14
C PRO A 30 -4.06 4.39 9.10
N ALA A 31 -3.29 3.63 8.31
CA ALA A 31 -3.82 2.81 7.21
C ALA A 31 -4.98 1.91 7.66
N SER A 32 -4.87 1.31 8.86
CA SER A 32 -5.91 0.47 9.46
C SER A 32 -7.22 1.18 9.82
N LEU A 33 -7.26 2.52 9.82
CA LEU A 33 -8.44 3.31 10.19
C LEU A 33 -9.13 3.95 8.98
N VAL A 34 -8.49 3.98 7.80
CA VAL A 34 -9.04 4.64 6.61
C VAL A 34 -10.37 4.02 6.21
N THR A 35 -10.42 2.70 6.05
CA THR A 35 -11.65 1.97 5.65
C THR A 35 -12.81 2.22 6.61
N LYS A 36 -12.56 2.17 7.93
CA LYS A 36 -13.57 2.47 8.93
C LYS A 36 -14.11 3.89 8.79
N SER A 37 -13.25 4.86 8.49
CA SER A 37 -13.67 6.26 8.31
C SER A 37 -14.53 6.44 7.06
N VAL A 38 -14.20 5.76 5.96
CA VAL A 38 -15.04 5.73 4.73
C VAL A 38 -16.41 5.11 4.99
N LEU A 39 -16.49 4.07 5.82
CA LEU A 39 -17.75 3.42 6.17
C LEU A 39 -18.65 4.29 7.05
N LEU A 40 -18.08 5.15 7.88
CA LEU A 40 -18.82 6.00 8.81
C LEU A 40 -19.30 7.33 8.20
N GLU A 41 -18.65 7.81 7.12
CA GLU A 41 -18.92 9.11 6.52
C GLU A 41 -19.09 9.00 5.00
N ASP A 42 -19.86 9.90 4.38
CA ASP A 42 -19.91 10.04 2.92
C ASP A 42 -18.62 10.69 2.43
N SER A 43 -17.66 9.86 2.06
CA SER A 43 -16.29 10.26 1.78
C SER A 43 -15.63 9.36 0.74
N LEU A 44 -14.53 9.84 0.17
CA LEU A 44 -13.59 9.04 -0.60
C LEU A 44 -12.44 8.62 0.32
N GLY A 45 -11.93 7.41 0.18
CA GLY A 45 -10.73 6.99 0.89
C GLY A 45 -9.83 6.12 0.05
N LEU A 46 -8.54 6.22 0.29
CA LEU A 46 -7.54 5.31 -0.26
C LEU A 46 -7.34 4.17 0.74
N ILE A 47 -8.14 3.11 0.58
CA ILE A 47 -8.21 1.98 1.52
C ILE A 47 -7.22 0.87 1.15
N PRO A 48 -6.73 0.08 2.13
CA PRO A 48 -5.97 -1.13 1.85
C PRO A 48 -6.76 -2.10 0.97
N THR A 49 -6.14 -2.66 -0.07
CA THR A 49 -6.84 -3.51 -1.06
C THR A 49 -7.53 -4.70 -0.42
N LEU A 50 -6.92 -5.34 0.59
CA LEU A 50 -7.54 -6.48 1.25
C LEU A 50 -8.75 -6.12 2.14
N ASP A 51 -8.98 -4.86 2.44
CA ASP A 51 -10.18 -4.44 3.18
C ASP A 51 -11.46 -4.58 2.35
N ILE A 52 -11.36 -4.64 1.02
CA ILE A 52 -12.47 -4.92 0.11
C ILE A 52 -13.21 -6.20 0.54
N ILE A 53 -12.48 -7.21 1.00
CA ILE A 53 -13.01 -8.52 1.36
C ILE A 53 -14.08 -8.44 2.49
N LYS A 54 -13.98 -7.41 3.32
CA LYS A 54 -14.86 -7.23 4.49
C LYS A 54 -15.91 -6.14 4.31
N CYS A 55 -15.94 -5.47 3.15
CA CYS A 55 -16.70 -4.25 2.92
C CYS A 55 -17.43 -4.27 1.59
N GLU A 56 -18.35 -5.23 1.42
CA GLU A 56 -19.14 -5.43 0.19
C GLU A 56 -19.98 -4.20 -0.22
N GLU A 57 -20.24 -3.28 0.69
CA GLU A 57 -20.96 -2.03 0.43
C GLU A 57 -20.14 -0.96 -0.29
N LEU A 58 -18.82 -1.16 -0.43
CA LEU A 58 -17.94 -0.20 -1.07
C LEU A 58 -17.92 -0.35 -2.59
N PHE A 59 -17.96 0.77 -3.28
CA PHE A 59 -17.61 0.92 -4.68
C PHE A 59 -16.13 1.27 -4.79
N ILE A 60 -15.44 0.67 -5.74
CA ILE A 60 -13.99 0.76 -5.92
C ILE A 60 -13.70 1.47 -7.24
N SER A 61 -12.80 2.44 -7.22
CA SER A 61 -12.34 3.06 -8.47
C SER A 61 -11.59 2.02 -9.32
N SER A 62 -12.02 1.86 -10.58
CA SER A 62 -11.31 1.02 -11.54
C SER A 62 -10.09 1.71 -12.17
N LYS A 63 -9.90 3.03 -11.89
CA LYS A 63 -8.91 3.86 -12.58
C LYS A 63 -7.83 4.42 -11.66
N PHE A 64 -8.07 4.52 -10.36
CA PHE A 64 -7.16 5.20 -9.44
C PHE A 64 -6.92 4.37 -8.18
N GLY A 65 -5.67 4.33 -7.78
CA GLY A 65 -5.20 3.59 -6.62
C GLY A 65 -3.73 3.88 -6.34
N LEU A 66 -3.05 2.98 -5.69
CA LEU A 66 -1.60 2.98 -5.52
C LEU A 66 -1.09 1.57 -5.76
N SER A 67 -0.40 1.39 -6.87
CA SER A 67 0.15 0.12 -7.35
C SER A 67 1.67 0.19 -7.44
N PHE A 68 2.32 -0.95 -7.27
CA PHE A 68 3.76 -1.13 -7.36
C PHE A 68 4.08 -2.25 -8.35
N ASP A 69 5.04 -1.97 -9.27
CA ASP A 69 5.46 -2.91 -10.31
C ASP A 69 6.88 -3.44 -10.11
N ASP A 70 7.59 -2.98 -9.06
CA ASP A 70 8.97 -3.31 -8.80
C ASP A 70 9.28 -3.13 -7.30
N ARG A 71 10.55 -3.07 -6.94
CA ARG A 71 11.09 -3.01 -5.57
C ARG A 71 10.77 -1.74 -4.77
N LEU A 72 10.39 -0.63 -5.40
CA LEU A 72 10.00 0.58 -4.70
C LEU A 72 8.58 0.43 -4.15
N CYS A 73 8.48 0.30 -2.83
CA CYS A 73 7.20 0.26 -2.11
C CYS A 73 7.37 0.87 -0.72
N ASN A 74 6.34 0.82 0.11
CA ASN A 74 6.42 1.31 1.49
C ASN A 74 6.67 0.21 2.53
N SER A 75 6.86 -1.05 2.12
CA SER A 75 6.93 -2.22 3.00
C SER A 75 8.14 -3.09 2.67
N TYR A 76 9.07 -3.25 3.62
CA TYR A 76 10.27 -4.06 3.45
C TYR A 76 10.46 -5.06 4.57
N ILE A 77 10.94 -6.26 4.23
CA ILE A 77 11.24 -7.36 5.15
C ILE A 77 12.74 -7.36 5.45
N TYR A 78 13.09 -7.48 6.71
CA TYR A 78 14.47 -7.49 7.20
C TYR A 78 14.72 -8.78 7.97
N PHE A 79 15.67 -9.56 7.49
CA PHE A 79 16.04 -10.82 8.14
C PHE A 79 17.09 -10.59 9.23
N LYS A 80 16.97 -11.35 10.29
CA LYS A 80 17.97 -11.39 11.36
C LYS A 80 19.22 -12.11 10.85
N GLU A 81 20.38 -11.51 11.06
CA GLU A 81 21.65 -12.10 10.66
C GLU A 81 21.88 -13.45 11.37
N GLY A 82 22.25 -14.47 10.58
CA GLY A 82 22.61 -15.80 11.09
C GLY A 82 21.41 -16.67 11.52
N GLU A 83 20.18 -16.23 11.30
CA GLU A 83 19.00 -17.07 11.50
C GLU A 83 18.73 -17.93 10.28
N ASN A 84 18.61 -19.24 10.47
CA ASN A 84 18.34 -20.20 9.40
C ASN A 84 16.87 -20.67 9.42
N GLU A 85 16.10 -20.27 10.43
CA GLU A 85 14.71 -20.67 10.60
C GLU A 85 13.82 -19.42 10.68
N LEU A 86 12.85 -19.35 9.77
CA LEU A 86 11.89 -18.25 9.68
C LEU A 86 10.58 -18.63 10.39
N GLU A 87 10.57 -18.57 11.72
CA GLU A 87 9.37 -18.91 12.50
C GLU A 87 8.48 -17.70 12.81
N ASN A 88 9.10 -16.55 13.04
CA ASN A 88 8.43 -15.36 13.54
C ASN A 88 8.84 -14.11 12.75
N ILE A 89 7.85 -13.26 12.44
CA ILE A 89 8.07 -11.94 11.83
C ILE A 89 7.34 -10.88 12.64
N VAL A 90 8.05 -9.83 13.06
CA VAL A 90 7.51 -8.71 13.81
C VAL A 90 7.16 -7.58 12.82
N LEU A 91 5.89 -7.18 12.78
CA LEU A 91 5.42 -6.09 11.95
C LEU A 91 5.51 -4.76 12.70
N LEU A 92 5.98 -3.72 12.00
CA LEU A 92 6.25 -2.37 12.51
C LEU A 92 5.71 -1.31 11.55
N GLY A 93 5.38 -0.14 12.08
CA GLY A 93 5.00 1.04 11.27
C GLY A 93 3.50 1.16 11.04
N ASP A 94 3.09 1.77 9.91
CA ASP A 94 1.68 2.03 9.59
C ASP A 94 1.03 0.82 8.90
N LEU A 95 0.73 -0.18 9.70
CA LEU A 95 0.23 -1.49 9.27
C LEU A 95 -1.23 -1.46 8.86
N SER A 96 -1.54 -2.29 7.86
CA SER A 96 -2.89 -2.57 7.39
C SER A 96 -3.22 -4.07 7.38
N SER A 97 -4.38 -4.42 6.85
CA SER A 97 -4.75 -5.81 6.55
C SER A 97 -3.80 -6.47 5.54
N VAL A 98 -3.27 -5.69 4.61
CA VAL A 98 -2.38 -6.15 3.53
C VAL A 98 -1.12 -6.79 4.11
N GLU A 99 -0.34 -6.06 4.90
CA GLU A 99 0.90 -6.57 5.47
C GLU A 99 0.65 -7.73 6.42
N THR A 100 -0.42 -7.64 7.22
CA THR A 100 -0.76 -8.67 8.23
C THR A 100 -1.12 -10.02 7.60
N VAL A 101 -1.81 -10.00 6.47
CA VAL A 101 -2.28 -11.21 5.78
C VAL A 101 -1.24 -11.69 4.78
N LEU A 102 -0.77 -10.79 3.88
CA LEU A 102 0.11 -11.20 2.78
C LEU A 102 1.48 -11.67 3.26
N THR A 103 2.02 -11.13 4.36
CA THR A 103 3.27 -11.66 4.92
C THR A 103 3.19 -13.17 5.17
N LYS A 104 2.09 -13.67 5.78
CA LYS A 104 1.91 -15.10 6.03
C LYS A 104 1.80 -15.91 4.74
N ILE A 105 1.08 -15.37 3.76
CA ILE A 105 0.83 -16.03 2.48
C ILE A 105 2.12 -16.11 1.66
N VAL A 106 2.85 -15.01 1.53
CA VAL A 106 4.14 -14.95 0.82
C VAL A 106 5.11 -15.99 1.39
N PHE A 107 5.29 -16.03 2.71
CA PHE A 107 6.21 -17.01 3.30
C PHE A 107 5.74 -18.45 3.14
N SER A 108 4.43 -18.69 3.16
CA SER A 108 3.89 -20.04 2.92
C SER A 108 4.08 -20.49 1.48
N GLU A 109 3.84 -19.61 0.50
CA GLU A 109 3.84 -19.98 -0.92
C GLU A 109 5.25 -19.95 -1.55
N LEU A 110 6.03 -18.89 -1.30
CA LEU A 110 7.34 -18.74 -1.95
C LEU A 110 8.46 -19.44 -1.19
N TYR A 111 8.33 -19.61 0.13
CA TYR A 111 9.39 -20.14 0.99
C TYR A 111 9.04 -21.45 1.69
N ASP A 112 7.85 -22.01 1.43
CA ASP A 112 7.34 -23.25 2.08
C ASP A 112 7.45 -23.18 3.63
N THR A 113 7.22 -21.98 4.19
CA THR A 113 7.43 -21.72 5.62
C THR A 113 6.21 -21.06 6.25
N LYS A 114 5.71 -21.65 7.33
CA LYS A 114 4.62 -21.05 8.12
C LYS A 114 5.19 -20.13 9.19
N VAL A 115 4.96 -18.83 9.01
CA VAL A 115 5.41 -17.83 9.96
C VAL A 115 4.29 -17.38 10.89
N SER A 116 4.61 -17.15 12.15
CA SER A 116 3.77 -16.38 13.05
C SER A 116 4.08 -14.89 12.93
N VAL A 117 3.03 -14.06 12.94
CA VAL A 117 3.14 -12.62 12.79
C VAL A 117 2.79 -11.95 14.10
N GLY A 118 3.74 -11.18 14.66
CA GLY A 118 3.56 -10.33 15.84
C GLY A 118 3.54 -8.85 15.48
N LEU A 119 2.89 -8.02 16.30
CA LEU A 119 2.88 -6.56 16.15
C LEU A 119 3.76 -5.94 17.22
N SER A 120 4.48 -4.86 16.88
CA SER A 120 5.30 -4.14 17.85
C SER A 120 5.32 -2.63 17.59
N GLU A 121 5.29 -1.86 18.65
CA GLU A 121 5.52 -0.40 18.64
C GLU A 121 6.95 -0.03 19.04
N LYS A 122 7.81 -1.04 19.29
CA LYS A 122 9.20 -0.79 19.67
C LYS A 122 9.99 -0.19 18.49
N PRO A 123 11.03 0.62 18.76
CA PRO A 123 11.91 1.12 17.70
C PRO A 123 12.53 -0.02 16.88
N PHE A 124 12.67 0.19 15.58
CA PHE A 124 13.19 -0.79 14.61
C PHE A 124 14.49 -1.47 15.09
N ASN A 125 15.46 -0.69 15.57
CA ASN A 125 16.75 -1.20 16.02
C ASN A 125 16.71 -2.01 17.32
N SER A 126 15.61 -1.96 18.06
CA SER A 126 15.44 -2.75 19.30
C SER A 126 14.83 -4.12 19.07
N ILE A 127 14.36 -4.40 17.87
CA ILE A 127 13.82 -5.69 17.46
C ILE A 127 14.97 -6.53 16.90
N LEU A 128 15.19 -7.67 17.48
CA LEU A 128 16.26 -8.60 17.09
C LEU A 128 15.76 -9.73 16.19
N GLU A 129 14.46 -9.91 16.10
CA GLU A 129 13.78 -10.90 15.27
C GLU A 129 13.71 -10.44 13.79
N ASN A 130 13.29 -11.35 12.89
CA ASN A 130 12.87 -11.00 11.54
C ASN A 130 11.72 -10.00 11.64
N LYS A 131 11.71 -8.99 10.80
CA LYS A 131 10.75 -7.90 10.88
C LYS A 131 10.34 -7.37 9.53
N LEU A 132 9.12 -6.88 9.45
CA LEU A 132 8.63 -6.11 8.32
C LEU A 132 8.34 -4.68 8.82
N LEU A 133 8.88 -3.69 8.13
CA LEU A 133 8.67 -2.27 8.43
C LEU A 133 7.84 -1.64 7.32
N VAL A 134 6.78 -0.92 7.71
CA VAL A 134 5.87 -0.21 6.79
C VAL A 134 5.96 1.29 7.00
N GLY A 135 6.15 2.02 5.91
CA GLY A 135 6.12 3.48 5.88
C GLY A 135 7.47 4.16 5.66
N ASN A 136 7.47 5.48 5.80
CA ASN A 136 8.59 6.38 5.46
C ASN A 136 9.89 6.07 6.21
N GLN A 137 9.82 5.40 7.37
CA GLN A 137 11.00 5.06 8.16
C GLN A 137 11.97 4.17 7.39
N ASN A 138 11.51 3.36 6.44
CA ASN A 138 12.37 2.60 5.53
C ASN A 138 13.37 3.51 4.82
N PHE A 139 12.96 4.70 4.43
CA PHE A 139 13.74 5.68 3.67
C PHE A 139 14.48 6.65 4.59
N THR A 140 13.80 7.24 5.59
CA THR A 140 14.40 8.23 6.51
C THR A 140 15.60 7.69 7.25
N ASP A 141 15.54 6.42 7.66
CA ASP A 141 16.61 5.76 8.39
C ASP A 141 17.56 4.96 7.46
N GLY A 142 17.29 4.98 6.15
CA GLY A 142 18.11 4.31 5.15
C GLY A 142 18.08 2.78 5.24
N HIS A 143 17.04 2.19 5.80
CA HIS A 143 16.97 0.73 5.99
C HIS A 143 16.73 -0.03 4.69
N PHE A 144 16.01 0.55 3.72
CA PHE A 144 15.55 -0.09 2.49
C PHE A 144 16.63 -0.85 1.69
N TYR A 145 17.89 -0.44 1.74
CA TYR A 145 18.99 -1.15 1.04
C TYR A 145 19.20 -2.59 1.49
N LYS A 146 18.82 -2.92 2.73
CA LYS A 146 19.01 -4.25 3.32
C LYS A 146 17.69 -5.01 3.39
N GLY A 147 16.60 -4.36 3.03
CA GLY A 147 15.27 -4.95 3.07
C GLY A 147 14.95 -5.67 1.78
N LEU A 148 14.24 -6.78 1.91
CA LEU A 148 13.56 -7.45 0.80
C LEU A 148 12.24 -6.70 0.56
N SER A 149 11.99 -6.28 -0.66
CA SER A 149 10.76 -5.57 -1.00
C SER A 149 9.54 -6.50 -0.92
N LEU A 150 8.53 -6.11 -0.13
CA LEU A 150 7.28 -6.88 -0.08
C LEU A 150 6.54 -6.84 -1.42
N SER A 151 6.68 -5.76 -2.21
CA SER A 151 6.04 -5.68 -3.53
C SER A 151 6.63 -6.70 -4.50
N GLU A 152 7.94 -6.86 -4.56
CA GLU A 152 8.57 -7.87 -5.44
C GLU A 152 8.07 -9.28 -5.11
N GLU A 153 8.01 -9.64 -3.82
CA GLU A 153 7.51 -10.95 -3.38
C GLU A 153 6.04 -11.18 -3.77
N ILE A 154 5.22 -10.14 -3.63
CA ILE A 154 3.80 -10.23 -4.00
C ILE A 154 3.65 -10.31 -5.52
N ILE A 155 4.39 -9.52 -6.30
CA ILE A 155 4.39 -9.57 -7.76
C ILE A 155 4.81 -10.97 -8.26
N GLU A 156 5.85 -11.56 -7.66
CA GLU A 156 6.26 -12.93 -7.98
C GLU A 156 5.13 -13.93 -7.69
N LEU A 157 4.45 -13.78 -6.55
CA LEU A 157 3.38 -14.67 -6.12
C LEU A 157 2.15 -14.62 -7.05
N ILE A 158 1.71 -13.41 -7.44
CA ILE A 158 0.46 -13.23 -8.20
C ILE A 158 0.67 -13.04 -9.70
N SER A 159 1.91 -12.86 -10.16
CA SER A 159 2.26 -12.56 -11.56
C SER A 159 1.52 -11.34 -12.13
N ALA A 160 1.29 -10.32 -11.30
CA ALA A 160 0.60 -9.08 -11.63
C ALA A 160 1.10 -7.94 -10.72
N PRO A 161 0.84 -6.65 -11.05
CA PRO A 161 1.21 -5.53 -10.19
C PRO A 161 0.60 -5.64 -8.79
N PHE A 162 1.35 -5.21 -7.79
CA PHE A 162 0.90 -5.16 -6.41
C PHE A 162 0.10 -3.89 -6.13
N VAL A 163 -1.22 -3.95 -6.21
CA VAL A 163 -2.11 -2.84 -5.83
C VAL A 163 -2.29 -2.84 -4.31
N ASN A 164 -1.54 -1.99 -3.64
CA ASN A 164 -1.56 -1.90 -2.17
C ASN A 164 -2.80 -1.18 -1.65
N TYR A 165 -3.21 -0.10 -2.34
CA TYR A 165 -4.38 0.70 -1.96
C TYR A 165 -5.27 1.01 -3.16
N VAL A 166 -6.58 1.09 -2.92
CA VAL A 166 -7.58 1.47 -3.91
C VAL A 166 -8.43 2.62 -3.40
N PHE A 167 -8.87 3.53 -4.29
CA PHE A 167 -9.86 4.51 -3.91
C PHE A 167 -11.25 3.87 -3.82
N ALA A 168 -11.91 4.09 -2.69
CA ALA A 168 -13.21 3.51 -2.39
C ALA A 168 -14.17 4.49 -1.72
N SER A 169 -15.48 4.27 -1.92
CA SER A 169 -16.56 5.02 -1.28
C SER A 169 -17.80 4.15 -1.17
N LYS A 170 -18.73 4.47 -0.24
CA LYS A 170 -20.09 3.91 -0.24
C LYS A 170 -20.98 4.50 -1.34
N SER A 171 -20.58 5.59 -1.95
CA SER A 171 -21.35 6.33 -2.95
C SER A 171 -20.74 6.21 -4.33
N GLU A 172 -21.50 5.67 -5.29
CA GLU A 172 -21.11 5.67 -6.72
C GLU A 172 -20.86 7.09 -7.23
N GLU A 173 -21.67 8.06 -6.77
CA GLU A 173 -21.52 9.45 -7.17
C GLU A 173 -20.16 10.04 -6.74
N ILE A 174 -19.67 9.68 -5.54
CA ILE A 174 -18.37 10.12 -5.06
C ILE A 174 -17.24 9.51 -5.90
N ILE A 175 -17.31 8.22 -6.24
CA ILE A 175 -16.35 7.58 -7.14
C ILE A 175 -16.38 8.26 -8.52
N GLY A 176 -17.56 8.47 -9.10
CA GLY A 176 -17.68 9.17 -10.38
C GLY A 176 -17.14 10.60 -10.37
N LYS A 177 -17.32 11.35 -9.27
CA LYS A 177 -16.74 12.69 -9.09
C LYS A 177 -15.23 12.65 -8.91
N SER A 178 -14.68 11.61 -8.28
CA SER A 178 -13.24 11.48 -8.04
C SER A 178 -12.45 11.41 -9.37
N ALA A 179 -13.03 10.85 -10.42
CA ALA A 179 -12.40 10.78 -11.73
C ALA A 179 -12.00 12.16 -12.30
N LYS A 180 -12.79 13.21 -12.00
CA LYS A 180 -12.47 14.59 -12.40
C LYS A 180 -11.41 15.23 -11.52
N ILE A 181 -11.37 14.85 -10.23
CA ILE A 181 -10.39 15.36 -9.26
C ILE A 181 -9.01 14.82 -9.57
N PHE A 182 -8.94 13.57 -10.03
CA PHE A 182 -7.72 12.86 -10.37
C PHE A 182 -7.33 12.95 -11.84
N GLU A 183 -8.00 13.82 -12.61
CA GLU A 183 -7.62 14.07 -14.01
C GLU A 183 -6.16 14.53 -14.10
N ASN A 184 -5.37 13.90 -14.96
CA ASN A 184 -3.92 14.10 -15.08
C ASN A 184 -3.12 13.85 -13.77
N LEU A 185 -3.56 12.92 -12.93
CA LEU A 185 -2.88 12.63 -11.67
C LEU A 185 -1.46 12.07 -11.90
N SER A 186 -1.30 11.07 -12.78
CA SER A 186 -0.02 10.40 -13.02
C SER A 186 1.10 11.34 -13.44
N PRO A 187 0.97 12.18 -14.48
CA PRO A 187 2.05 13.10 -14.86
C PRO A 187 2.46 14.02 -13.72
N LYS A 188 1.48 14.59 -13.00
CA LYS A 188 1.76 15.49 -11.86
C LYS A 188 2.38 14.77 -10.68
N PHE A 189 1.99 13.52 -10.44
CA PHE A 189 2.57 12.69 -9.40
C PHE A 189 4.07 12.49 -9.64
N TYR A 190 4.48 12.13 -10.85
CA TYR A 190 5.89 11.94 -11.18
C TYR A 190 6.67 13.26 -11.10
N GLU A 191 6.11 14.39 -11.54
CA GLU A 191 6.72 15.72 -11.41
C GLU A 191 7.07 16.06 -9.95
N GLN A 192 6.29 15.57 -8.97
CA GLN A 192 6.59 15.79 -7.55
C GLN A 192 7.92 15.16 -7.10
N PHE A 193 8.42 14.16 -7.79
CA PHE A 193 9.67 13.48 -7.46
C PHE A 193 10.88 13.98 -8.26
N GLU A 194 10.67 14.70 -9.35
CA GLU A 194 11.74 15.29 -10.16
C GLU A 194 12.40 16.50 -9.46
N ASN A 195 11.65 17.26 -8.68
CA ASN A 195 12.14 18.46 -7.99
C ASN A 195 13.00 18.12 -6.77
N GLN A 196 14.23 18.69 -6.70
CA GLN A 196 15.25 18.31 -5.70
C GLN A 196 14.89 18.61 -4.22
N ASN A 197 13.92 19.49 -3.94
CA ASN A 197 13.64 20.00 -2.59
C ASN A 197 12.38 19.40 -1.93
N LEU A 198 11.77 18.37 -2.51
CA LEU A 198 10.38 18.02 -2.22
C LEU A 198 10.15 16.99 -1.12
N ILE A 199 11.19 16.30 -0.66
CA ILE A 199 11.05 15.28 0.39
C ILE A 199 12.00 15.64 1.53
N SER A 200 11.52 16.48 2.42
CA SER A 200 12.29 16.84 3.61
C SER A 200 12.48 15.62 4.54
N GLY A 201 13.70 15.44 5.01
CA GLY A 201 14.02 14.38 5.97
C GLY A 201 14.53 13.07 5.39
N PHE A 202 14.55 12.92 4.04
CA PHE A 202 15.16 11.74 3.42
C PHE A 202 16.65 12.00 3.17
N PRO A 203 17.53 11.04 3.47
CA PRO A 203 18.94 11.13 3.08
C PRO A 203 19.07 11.04 1.56
N GLN A 204 20.18 11.59 1.01
CA GLN A 204 20.40 11.74 -0.42
C GLN A 204 20.26 10.42 -1.18
N ASN A 205 20.79 9.34 -0.65
CA ASN A 205 20.73 8.01 -1.23
C ASN A 205 19.29 7.45 -1.31
N ALA A 206 18.43 7.77 -0.33
CA ALA A 206 17.01 7.39 -0.39
C ALA A 206 16.26 8.20 -1.46
N LEU A 207 16.60 9.49 -1.61
CA LEU A 207 16.04 10.32 -2.67
C LEU A 207 16.43 9.81 -4.07
N GLU A 208 17.69 9.42 -4.25
CA GLU A 208 18.18 8.83 -5.51
C GLU A 208 17.44 7.52 -5.80
N PHE A 209 17.36 6.62 -4.84
CA PHE A 209 16.63 5.35 -4.99
C PHE A 209 15.15 5.56 -5.37
N VAL A 210 14.44 6.46 -4.67
CA VAL A 210 13.04 6.77 -4.99
C VAL A 210 12.92 7.32 -6.41
N ARG A 211 13.75 8.28 -6.82
CA ARG A 211 13.70 8.86 -8.17
C ARG A 211 13.99 7.85 -9.28
N GLU A 212 14.97 6.99 -9.08
CA GLU A 212 15.34 5.96 -10.06
C GLU A 212 14.23 4.93 -10.28
N ASN A 213 13.36 4.72 -9.27
CA ASN A 213 12.36 3.68 -9.30
C ASN A 213 10.90 4.21 -9.28
N ILE A 214 10.68 5.53 -9.28
CA ILE A 214 9.33 6.09 -9.12
C ILE A 214 8.36 5.71 -10.23
N TYR A 215 8.86 5.46 -11.43
CA TYR A 215 8.05 5.05 -12.57
C TYR A 215 7.50 3.61 -12.47
N SER A 216 7.93 2.85 -11.46
CA SER A 216 7.30 1.58 -11.07
C SER A 216 6.17 1.74 -10.06
N VAL A 217 5.82 2.98 -9.71
CA VAL A 217 4.71 3.30 -8.81
C VAL A 217 3.59 3.95 -9.61
N ASN A 218 2.46 3.27 -9.74
CA ASN A 218 1.32 3.72 -10.53
C ASN A 218 0.20 4.24 -9.63
N VAL A 219 -0.35 5.39 -9.99
CA VAL A 219 -1.52 6.01 -9.34
C VAL A 219 -2.77 5.99 -10.22
N GLU A 220 -2.59 5.77 -11.52
CA GLU A 220 -3.63 5.44 -12.48
C GLU A 220 -3.54 3.94 -12.80
N LEU A 221 -4.63 3.21 -12.55
CA LEU A 221 -4.68 1.77 -12.67
C LEU A 221 -5.07 1.34 -14.09
N GLU A 222 -4.33 0.38 -14.61
CA GLU A 222 -4.57 -0.26 -15.90
C GLU A 222 -5.29 -1.62 -15.72
N GLU A 223 -5.46 -2.37 -16.82
CA GLU A 223 -6.09 -3.68 -16.78
C GLU A 223 -5.31 -4.70 -15.96
N GLN A 224 -3.97 -4.62 -16.01
CA GLN A 224 -3.10 -5.52 -15.23
C GLN A 224 -3.20 -5.25 -13.72
N ASP A 225 -3.36 -3.98 -13.32
CA ASP A 225 -3.57 -3.63 -11.90
C ASP A 225 -4.91 -4.19 -11.40
N ARG A 226 -5.97 -4.12 -12.20
CA ARG A 226 -7.27 -4.73 -11.85
C ARG A 226 -7.16 -6.25 -11.70
N GLU A 227 -6.39 -6.91 -12.56
CA GLU A 227 -6.07 -8.33 -12.36
C GLU A 227 -5.30 -8.54 -11.06
N GLY A 228 -4.31 -7.70 -10.75
CA GLY A 228 -3.59 -7.72 -9.48
C GLY A 228 -4.53 -7.62 -8.27
N ILE A 229 -5.51 -6.69 -8.29
CA ILE A 229 -6.54 -6.59 -7.24
C ILE A 229 -7.31 -7.91 -7.12
N ASN A 230 -7.79 -8.46 -8.25
CA ASN A 230 -8.57 -9.71 -8.26
C ASN A 230 -7.77 -10.90 -7.70
N GLN A 231 -6.48 -11.00 -8.02
CA GLN A 231 -5.62 -12.05 -7.48
C GLN A 231 -5.41 -11.85 -5.97
N LEU A 232 -5.09 -10.64 -5.53
CA LEU A 232 -4.86 -10.33 -4.11
C LEU A 232 -6.04 -10.68 -3.22
N ILE A 233 -7.26 -10.30 -3.61
CA ILE A 233 -8.46 -10.55 -2.79
C ILE A 233 -8.88 -12.02 -2.76
N ARG A 234 -8.40 -12.85 -3.71
CA ARG A 234 -8.65 -14.31 -3.74
C ARG A 234 -7.66 -15.08 -2.87
N LEU A 235 -6.45 -14.56 -2.64
CA LEU A 235 -5.44 -15.25 -1.83
C LEU A 235 -5.95 -15.68 -0.45
N PRO A 236 -6.63 -14.81 0.33
CA PRO A 236 -7.17 -15.22 1.63
C PRO A 236 -8.17 -16.39 1.56
N TYR A 237 -8.93 -16.51 0.48
CA TYR A 237 -9.82 -17.66 0.26
C TYR A 237 -9.03 -18.95 0.03
N TYR A 238 -8.02 -18.93 -0.84
CA TYR A 238 -7.19 -20.11 -1.12
C TYR A 238 -6.40 -20.58 0.10
N HIS A 239 -6.11 -19.65 1.04
CA HIS A 239 -5.46 -19.96 2.31
C HIS A 239 -6.44 -20.23 3.47
N GLY A 240 -7.73 -20.36 3.20
CA GLY A 240 -8.74 -20.66 4.23
C GLY A 240 -8.95 -19.59 5.29
N LEU A 241 -8.57 -18.34 4.98
CA LEU A 241 -8.75 -17.20 5.90
C LEU A 241 -10.15 -16.57 5.77
N ILE A 242 -10.83 -16.81 4.67
CA ILE A 242 -12.22 -16.43 4.41
C ILE A 242 -12.98 -17.60 3.75
N GLU A 243 -14.31 -17.63 3.91
CA GLU A 243 -15.16 -18.72 3.42
C GLU A 243 -15.61 -18.54 1.98
N ASN A 244 -15.73 -17.30 1.48
CA ASN A 244 -16.25 -16.98 0.16
C ASN A 244 -15.35 -16.01 -0.58
N ILE A 245 -15.29 -16.15 -1.91
CA ILE A 245 -14.66 -15.17 -2.79
C ILE A 245 -15.61 -13.99 -2.94
N ILE A 246 -15.07 -12.79 -2.78
CA ILE A 246 -15.78 -11.52 -2.97
C ILE A 246 -15.42 -10.95 -4.34
N GLU A 247 -16.42 -10.43 -5.04
CA GLU A 247 -16.22 -9.70 -6.30
C GLU A 247 -16.26 -8.19 -6.02
N PRO A 248 -15.20 -7.44 -6.37
CA PRO A 248 -15.17 -5.98 -6.16
C PRO A 248 -16.20 -5.27 -7.05
N LYS A 249 -16.87 -4.25 -6.51
CA LYS A 249 -17.77 -3.37 -7.28
C LYS A 249 -16.97 -2.25 -7.93
N PHE A 250 -16.33 -2.53 -9.05
CA PHE A 250 -15.60 -1.52 -9.81
C PHE A 250 -16.53 -0.52 -10.52
N LEU A 251 -16.11 0.76 -10.53
CA LEU A 251 -16.74 1.87 -11.25
C LEU A 251 -15.72 2.65 -12.07
#